data_f04f2f6a2fd7866c169cb9b1ec6cf17c
#
_entry.id   f04f2f6a2fd7866c169cb9b1ec6cf17c
#
_cell.length_a   1.000
_cell.length_b   1.000
_cell.length_c   1.000
_cell.angle_alpha   90.00
_cell.angle_beta   90.00
_cell.angle_gamma   90.00
#
_symmetry.space_group_name_H-M   'P 1'
#
loop_
_entity.id
_entity.type
_entity.pdbx_description
1 polymer ?
#
loop_
_entity_poly.entity_id
_entity_poly.type
_entity_poly.pdbx_seq_one_letter_code
_entity_poly.pdbx_strand_id
1 'polypeptide(L)'
;MINIFKAIGFLFLSNTDNREYIDNHNSKNVSYKLEENQFITREYINEFYPPMNNFTINFKNHYDIDVLPDAKYEVDWRRENKISSVKNQLQCGGCWAFSAVGAVESAWAIKHDQLYNLSEQQLIDCSSKNNGCEGGSMDLAFNYISLNGLCTNLSYPYTASDGMCIHSCDPVVKTKNYSNVEQYNEKELMKAVTKQPISVAIQANKRSFQLYKSGVYSDPDCGTQLDHGVLLVGYGYDDWYDLEYWIVKNSWGESWGENGYIRLLRNIDDPAGQCGIAIIPSYPVL
;
A
#
# COMPACT_ATOMS: atom_id res chain seq x y z
N MET A 1 -24.26 8.38 -34.54
CA MET A 1 -24.12 9.69 -33.85
C MET A 1 -24.98 9.78 -32.58
N ILE A 2 -24.99 8.79 -31.68
CA ILE A 2 -25.92 8.78 -30.49
C ILE A 2 -25.17 8.46 -29.17
N ASN A 3 -23.87 8.27 -29.15
CA ASN A 3 -23.18 7.87 -27.90
C ASN A 3 -22.20 8.92 -27.31
N ILE A 4 -21.97 10.05 -27.96
CA ILE A 4 -20.99 11.05 -27.44
C ILE A 4 -21.66 11.95 -26.37
N PHE A 5 -22.95 12.22 -26.46
CA PHE A 5 -23.62 13.06 -25.46
C PHE A 5 -23.93 12.38 -24.13
N LYS A 6 -24.03 11.05 -24.07
CA LYS A 6 -24.21 10.32 -22.80
C LYS A 6 -22.91 10.28 -21.99
N ALA A 7 -21.75 10.14 -22.62
CA ALA A 7 -20.47 10.12 -21.94
C ALA A 7 -20.10 11.47 -21.31
N ILE A 8 -20.42 12.58 -22.00
CA ILE A 8 -20.15 13.94 -21.48
C ILE A 8 -21.08 14.29 -20.30
N GLY A 9 -22.36 13.88 -20.35
CA GLY A 9 -23.31 14.09 -19.25
C GLY A 9 -22.95 13.30 -17.98
N PHE A 10 -22.43 12.10 -18.09
CA PHE A 10 -22.00 11.27 -16.96
C PHE A 10 -20.73 11.83 -16.30
N LEU A 11 -19.75 12.31 -17.06
CA LEU A 11 -18.55 12.97 -16.56
C LEU A 11 -18.85 14.25 -15.77
N PHE A 12 -19.82 15.05 -16.20
CA PHE A 12 -20.22 16.28 -15.50
C PHE A 12 -20.97 16.01 -14.19
N LEU A 13 -21.80 14.97 -14.13
CA LEU A 13 -22.55 14.60 -12.92
C LEU A 13 -21.63 13.99 -11.85
N SER A 14 -20.60 13.23 -12.23
CA SER A 14 -19.62 12.67 -11.28
C SER A 14 -18.72 13.76 -10.66
N ASN A 15 -18.33 14.78 -11.43
CA ASN A 15 -17.48 15.86 -10.93
C ASN A 15 -18.23 16.82 -9.99
N THR A 16 -19.47 17.17 -10.28
CA THR A 16 -20.30 17.99 -9.37
C THR A 16 -20.57 17.28 -8.04
N ASP A 17 -20.85 16.00 -8.06
CA ASP A 17 -21.07 15.19 -6.85
C ASP A 17 -19.80 15.09 -6.01
N ASN A 18 -18.62 14.97 -6.62
CA ASN A 18 -17.36 14.96 -5.89
C ASN A 18 -17.03 16.31 -5.25
N ARG A 19 -17.26 17.42 -5.94
CA ARG A 19 -17.03 18.76 -5.38
C ARG A 19 -17.91 19.02 -4.16
N GLU A 20 -19.19 18.77 -4.26
CA GLU A 20 -20.12 18.94 -3.13
C GLU A 20 -19.72 18.07 -1.94
N TYR A 21 -19.32 16.82 -2.17
CA TYR A 21 -18.83 15.91 -1.13
C TYR A 21 -17.55 16.45 -0.47
N ILE A 22 -16.59 16.89 -1.26
CA ILE A 22 -15.31 17.47 -0.80
C ILE A 22 -15.56 18.74 0.01
N ASP A 23 -16.36 19.68 -0.51
CA ASP A 23 -16.66 20.96 0.13
C ASP A 23 -17.38 20.74 1.46
N ASN A 24 -18.37 19.84 1.51
CA ASN A 24 -19.07 19.48 2.73
C ASN A 24 -18.13 18.85 3.77
N HIS A 25 -17.24 17.96 3.36
CA HIS A 25 -16.24 17.37 4.25
C HIS A 25 -15.26 18.44 4.76
N ASN A 26 -14.66 19.23 3.85
CA ASN A 26 -13.62 20.20 4.19
C ASN A 26 -14.13 21.40 4.99
N SER A 27 -15.44 21.66 4.98
CA SER A 27 -16.06 22.70 5.82
C SER A 27 -16.15 22.34 7.30
N LYS A 28 -16.01 21.05 7.63
CA LYS A 28 -16.04 20.56 9.01
C LYS A 28 -14.66 20.66 9.67
N ASN A 29 -14.64 20.67 11.00
CA ASN A 29 -13.40 20.57 11.77
C ASN A 29 -13.00 19.10 11.87
N VAL A 30 -12.29 18.60 10.84
CA VAL A 30 -11.88 17.20 10.70
C VAL A 30 -10.36 17.10 10.58
N SER A 31 -9.80 15.96 10.95
CA SER A 31 -8.35 15.72 10.99
C SER A 31 -7.71 15.51 9.60
N TYR A 32 -8.50 15.42 8.52
CA TYR A 32 -7.98 15.25 7.17
C TYR A 32 -8.78 16.07 6.14
N LYS A 33 -8.19 16.30 4.98
CA LYS A 33 -8.77 17.06 3.87
C LYS A 33 -8.89 16.20 2.64
N LEU A 34 -9.87 16.52 1.80
CA LEU A 34 -10.16 15.90 0.51
C LEU A 34 -9.89 16.87 -0.63
N GLU A 35 -9.46 16.35 -1.78
CA GLU A 35 -9.27 17.09 -3.03
C GLU A 35 -9.60 16.20 -4.23
N GLU A 36 -10.14 16.79 -5.31
CA GLU A 36 -10.26 16.06 -6.57
C GLU A 36 -8.88 15.65 -7.07
N ASN A 37 -8.76 14.41 -7.49
CA ASN A 37 -7.59 13.94 -8.22
C ASN A 37 -8.00 13.36 -9.58
N GLN A 38 -7.11 13.48 -10.57
CA GLN A 38 -7.41 13.21 -11.97
C GLN A 38 -7.60 11.73 -12.29
N PHE A 39 -7.27 10.84 -11.37
CA PHE A 39 -7.04 9.43 -11.68
C PHE A 39 -8.05 8.48 -11.04
N ILE A 40 -8.87 8.96 -10.09
CA ILE A 40 -9.65 8.05 -9.26
C ILE A 40 -11.11 8.45 -9.26
N THR A 41 -11.91 7.71 -10.03
CA THR A 41 -13.36 7.67 -9.88
C THR A 41 -13.76 6.40 -9.13
N ARG A 42 -14.87 6.40 -8.40
CA ARG A 42 -15.39 5.24 -7.68
C ARG A 42 -15.56 4.01 -8.59
N GLU A 43 -15.99 4.22 -9.83
CA GLU A 43 -16.12 3.15 -10.83
C GLU A 43 -14.76 2.56 -11.20
N TYR A 44 -13.74 3.39 -11.35
CA TYR A 44 -12.38 2.99 -11.69
C TYR A 44 -11.78 2.03 -10.66
N ILE A 45 -11.90 2.32 -9.37
CA ILE A 45 -11.34 1.44 -8.32
C ILE A 45 -12.10 0.12 -8.23
N ASN A 46 -13.43 0.14 -8.30
CA ASN A 46 -14.21 -1.10 -8.24
C ASN A 46 -14.00 -2.00 -9.47
N GLU A 47 -13.64 -1.44 -10.61
CA GLU A 47 -13.38 -2.18 -11.84
C GLU A 47 -11.96 -2.76 -11.89
N PHE A 48 -10.96 -2.01 -11.41
CA PHE A 48 -9.54 -2.37 -11.53
C PHE A 48 -8.91 -2.93 -10.25
N TYR A 49 -9.57 -2.79 -9.09
CA TYR A 49 -9.11 -3.35 -7.83
C TYR A 49 -10.18 -4.25 -7.22
N PRO A 50 -10.37 -5.46 -7.78
CA PRO A 50 -11.32 -6.41 -7.21
C PRO A 50 -10.92 -6.76 -5.77
N PRO A 51 -11.90 -7.03 -4.90
CA PRO A 51 -11.62 -7.41 -3.51
C PRO A 51 -10.59 -8.53 -3.47
N MET A 52 -9.64 -8.44 -2.55
CA MET A 52 -8.62 -9.47 -2.33
C MET A 52 -9.24 -10.72 -1.67
N ASN A 53 -10.20 -11.36 -2.37
CA ASN A 53 -11.11 -12.37 -1.82
C ASN A 53 -10.47 -13.73 -1.50
N ASN A 54 -9.16 -13.93 -1.71
CA ASN A 54 -8.52 -15.24 -1.55
C ASN A 54 -7.25 -15.20 -0.70
N PHE A 55 -7.26 -14.48 0.42
CA PHE A 55 -6.21 -14.66 1.42
C PHE A 55 -6.43 -15.96 2.17
N THR A 56 -5.79 -17.02 1.71
CA THR A 56 -5.63 -18.23 2.51
C THR A 56 -4.52 -17.96 3.53
N ILE A 57 -4.92 -17.72 4.76
CA ILE A 57 -4.01 -17.44 5.88
C ILE A 57 -3.26 -18.74 6.19
N ASN A 58 -2.01 -18.85 5.76
CA ASN A 58 -1.11 -19.91 6.20
C ASN A 58 -0.32 -19.41 7.42
N PHE A 59 -0.84 -19.74 8.60
CA PHE A 59 -0.13 -19.53 9.87
C PHE A 59 1.10 -20.44 9.95
N LYS A 60 2.24 -19.98 9.47
CA LYS A 60 3.53 -20.62 9.82
C LYS A 60 4.63 -19.55 9.94
N ASN A 61 5.18 -19.52 11.14
CA ASN A 61 6.38 -18.86 11.64
C ASN A 61 6.15 -17.51 12.34
N HIS A 62 5.72 -17.59 13.62
CA HIS A 62 6.00 -16.56 14.60
C HIS A 62 7.50 -16.59 14.93
N TYR A 63 8.20 -15.49 14.67
CA TYR A 63 9.45 -15.20 15.36
C TYR A 63 9.13 -14.22 16.48
N ASP A 64 9.51 -14.61 17.72
CA ASP A 64 9.45 -13.72 18.89
C ASP A 64 10.22 -12.44 18.60
N ILE A 65 9.49 -11.34 18.52
CA ILE A 65 10.07 -10.01 18.46
C ILE A 65 10.34 -9.60 19.91
N ASP A 66 11.59 -9.65 20.33
CA ASP A 66 11.99 -9.17 21.64
C ASP A 66 11.48 -7.74 21.89
N VAL A 67 10.87 -7.53 23.05
CA VAL A 67 10.33 -6.25 23.48
C VAL A 67 11.46 -5.21 23.47
N LEU A 68 11.38 -4.21 22.61
CA LEU A 68 12.29 -3.07 22.64
C LEU A 68 11.93 -2.19 23.85
N PRO A 69 12.88 -1.91 24.76
CA PRO A 69 12.63 -1.12 25.96
C PRO A 69 12.26 0.35 25.70
N ASP A 70 12.57 0.89 24.51
CA ASP A 70 12.31 2.27 24.12
C ASP A 70 11.66 2.32 22.72
N ALA A 71 10.33 2.24 22.67
CA ALA A 71 9.62 2.58 21.44
C ALA A 71 9.89 4.06 21.12
N LYS A 72 10.56 4.33 19.99
CA LYS A 72 10.73 5.70 19.48
C LYS A 72 9.34 6.34 19.36
N TYR A 73 9.21 7.61 19.73
CA TYR A 73 7.96 8.36 19.56
C TYR A 73 7.48 8.42 18.10
N GLU A 74 8.43 8.40 17.17
CA GLU A 74 8.16 8.34 15.73
C GLU A 74 9.19 7.46 15.01
N VAL A 75 8.77 6.87 13.91
CA VAL A 75 9.61 6.17 12.94
C VAL A 75 9.20 6.64 11.55
N ASP A 76 10.17 7.07 10.74
CA ASP A 76 9.93 7.47 9.36
C ASP A 76 11.13 7.04 8.49
N TRP A 77 11.00 5.89 7.85
CA TRP A 77 12.05 5.33 7.00
C TRP A 77 12.36 6.17 5.74
N ARG A 78 11.49 7.12 5.40
CA ARG A 78 11.75 8.08 4.32
C ARG A 78 12.91 9.02 4.68
N ARG A 79 12.99 9.43 5.95
CA ARG A 79 14.07 10.31 6.48
C ARG A 79 15.41 9.59 6.53
N GLU A 80 15.41 8.26 6.56
CA GLU A 80 16.61 7.43 6.58
C GLU A 80 17.09 7.04 5.16
N ASN A 81 16.44 7.56 4.11
CA ASN A 81 16.70 7.20 2.70
C ASN A 81 16.59 5.69 2.41
N LYS A 82 15.69 4.99 3.11
CA LYS A 82 15.44 3.56 2.95
C LYS A 82 14.19 3.24 2.14
N ILE A 83 13.51 4.27 1.61
CA ILE A 83 12.29 4.13 0.81
C ILE A 83 12.55 4.65 -0.61
N SER A 84 12.24 3.83 -1.60
CA SER A 84 12.26 4.23 -3.02
C SER A 84 11.20 5.30 -3.32
N SER A 85 11.31 6.00 -4.46
CA SER A 85 10.31 6.96 -4.92
C SER A 85 8.90 6.33 -4.99
N VAL A 86 7.88 7.17 -4.90
CA VAL A 86 6.49 6.75 -5.09
C VAL A 86 6.29 6.36 -6.55
N LYS A 87 5.68 5.19 -6.76
CA LYS A 87 5.40 4.62 -8.08
C LYS A 87 3.90 4.74 -8.39
N ASN A 88 3.51 4.46 -9.62
CA ASN A 88 2.11 4.47 -10.05
C ASN A 88 1.77 3.15 -10.76
N GLN A 89 0.85 2.37 -10.17
CA GLN A 89 0.38 1.11 -10.72
C GLN A 89 -0.57 1.28 -11.92
N LEU A 90 -1.02 2.52 -12.18
CA LEU A 90 -1.95 2.84 -13.27
C LEU A 90 -3.19 1.91 -13.25
N GLN A 91 -3.61 1.39 -14.41
CA GLN A 91 -4.82 0.56 -14.59
C GLN A 91 -4.56 -0.94 -14.38
N CYS A 92 -3.59 -1.31 -13.55
CA CYS A 92 -3.28 -2.69 -13.23
C CYS A 92 -3.51 -2.94 -11.74
N GLY A 93 -4.26 -3.98 -11.38
CA GLY A 93 -4.49 -4.42 -10.00
C GLY A 93 -3.25 -5.02 -9.33
N GLY A 94 -2.06 -4.50 -9.64
CA GLY A 94 -0.76 -4.96 -9.17
C GLY A 94 -0.34 -4.44 -7.79
N CYS A 95 -1.22 -3.83 -6.99
CA CYS A 95 -0.91 -3.25 -5.67
C CYS A 95 -0.13 -4.20 -4.75
N TRP A 96 -0.45 -5.49 -4.78
CA TRP A 96 0.25 -6.54 -4.07
C TRP A 96 1.74 -6.63 -4.45
N ALA A 97 2.07 -6.45 -5.73
CA ALA A 97 3.44 -6.44 -6.22
C ALA A 97 4.18 -5.17 -5.76
N PHE A 98 3.55 -3.99 -5.86
CA PHE A 98 4.14 -2.73 -5.38
C PHE A 98 4.41 -2.74 -3.88
N SER A 99 3.49 -3.27 -3.08
CA SER A 99 3.67 -3.44 -1.64
C SER A 99 4.84 -4.36 -1.32
N ALA A 100 4.88 -5.56 -1.93
CA ALA A 100 5.94 -6.54 -1.70
C ALA A 100 7.32 -6.04 -2.18
N VAL A 101 7.39 -5.44 -3.37
CA VAL A 101 8.63 -4.87 -3.91
C VAL A 101 9.15 -3.76 -3.01
N GLY A 102 8.29 -2.83 -2.58
CA GLY A 102 8.69 -1.75 -1.69
C GLY A 102 9.24 -2.25 -0.34
N ALA A 103 8.65 -3.31 0.22
CA ALA A 103 9.17 -3.93 1.44
C ALA A 103 10.55 -4.57 1.22
N VAL A 104 10.78 -5.23 0.08
CA VAL A 104 12.08 -5.84 -0.27
C VAL A 104 13.14 -4.78 -0.54
N GLU A 105 12.82 -3.72 -1.29
CA GLU A 105 13.70 -2.57 -1.54
C GLU A 105 14.20 -1.97 -0.23
N SER A 106 13.27 -1.75 0.70
CA SER A 106 13.56 -1.16 2.01
C SER A 106 14.38 -2.08 2.90
N ALA A 107 14.00 -3.36 3.02
CA ALA A 107 14.75 -4.33 3.81
C ALA A 107 16.18 -4.47 3.29
N TRP A 108 16.37 -4.51 1.97
CA TRP A 108 17.70 -4.54 1.35
C TRP A 108 18.50 -3.28 1.65
N ALA A 109 17.89 -2.10 1.51
CA ALA A 109 18.54 -0.82 1.79
C ALA A 109 18.93 -0.68 3.26
N ILE A 110 18.13 -1.20 4.18
CA ILE A 110 18.46 -1.21 5.62
C ILE A 110 19.66 -2.09 5.89
N LYS A 111 19.72 -3.28 5.30
CA LYS A 111 20.78 -4.27 5.58
C LYS A 111 22.08 -3.99 4.85
N HIS A 112 22.02 -3.48 3.62
CA HIS A 112 23.18 -3.35 2.72
C HIS A 112 23.56 -1.90 2.40
N ASP A 113 22.81 -0.92 2.90
CA ASP A 113 22.95 0.52 2.58
C ASP A 113 22.89 0.82 1.08
N GLN A 114 22.15 0.00 0.34
CA GLN A 114 21.96 0.12 -1.11
C GLN A 114 20.49 0.03 -1.45
N LEU A 115 19.90 1.12 -1.93
CA LEU A 115 18.51 1.18 -2.36
C LEU A 115 18.42 0.89 -3.87
N TYR A 116 17.77 -0.22 -4.23
CA TYR A 116 17.43 -0.56 -5.61
C TYR A 116 16.02 -0.09 -5.95
N ASN A 117 15.78 0.18 -7.21
CA ASN A 117 14.44 0.26 -7.80
C ASN A 117 14.17 -1.09 -8.49
N LEU A 118 13.40 -1.97 -7.83
CA LEU A 118 13.12 -3.33 -8.26
C LEU A 118 11.87 -3.41 -9.14
N SER A 119 11.67 -4.54 -9.81
CA SER A 119 10.61 -4.73 -10.79
C SER A 119 9.33 -5.31 -10.19
N GLU A 120 8.26 -4.56 -10.22
CA GLU A 120 6.89 -5.03 -9.98
C GLU A 120 6.39 -5.88 -11.14
N GLN A 121 6.78 -5.53 -12.37
CA GLN A 121 6.36 -6.26 -13.57
C GLN A 121 6.82 -7.71 -13.56
N GLN A 122 8.03 -7.98 -13.06
CA GLN A 122 8.50 -9.35 -12.91
C GLN A 122 7.57 -10.18 -12.02
N LEU A 123 7.04 -9.62 -10.95
CA LEU A 123 6.06 -10.31 -10.11
C LEU A 123 4.73 -10.52 -10.84
N ILE A 124 4.24 -9.50 -11.53
CA ILE A 124 2.98 -9.54 -12.28
C ILE A 124 3.03 -10.64 -13.33
N ASP A 125 4.11 -10.73 -14.09
CA ASP A 125 4.25 -11.68 -15.19
C ASP A 125 4.64 -13.10 -14.74
N CYS A 126 5.41 -13.22 -13.65
CA CYS A 126 6.09 -14.48 -13.32
C CYS A 126 5.58 -15.16 -12.03
N SER A 127 4.90 -14.45 -11.13
CA SER A 127 4.39 -15.03 -9.89
C SER A 127 3.09 -15.80 -10.16
N SER A 128 3.20 -17.00 -10.72
CA SER A 128 2.06 -17.81 -11.20
C SER A 128 1.03 -18.23 -10.14
N LYS A 129 1.30 -17.99 -8.84
CA LYS A 129 0.34 -18.17 -7.75
C LYS A 129 -0.49 -16.91 -7.48
N ASN A 130 -0.11 -15.81 -8.05
CA ASN A 130 -0.85 -14.54 -8.09
C ASN A 130 -1.56 -14.40 -9.44
N ASN A 131 -2.46 -13.44 -9.57
CA ASN A 131 -3.30 -13.24 -10.76
C ASN A 131 -2.89 -11.99 -11.56
N GLY A 132 -1.60 -11.64 -11.55
CA GLY A 132 -1.10 -10.50 -12.33
C GLY A 132 -1.82 -9.19 -11.99
N CYS A 133 -2.39 -8.54 -13.00
CA CYS A 133 -3.18 -7.31 -12.85
C CYS A 133 -4.58 -7.53 -12.26
N GLU A 134 -5.03 -8.77 -12.11
CA GLU A 134 -6.32 -9.10 -11.46
C GLU A 134 -6.18 -9.31 -9.94
N GLY A 135 -5.03 -8.98 -9.37
CA GLY A 135 -4.80 -9.05 -7.92
C GLY A 135 -3.85 -10.15 -7.48
N GLY A 136 -3.53 -10.14 -6.19
CA GLY A 136 -2.62 -11.12 -5.60
C GLY A 136 -2.35 -10.89 -4.13
N SER A 137 -1.39 -11.63 -3.60
CA SER A 137 -0.97 -11.63 -2.20
C SER A 137 0.50 -11.28 -2.08
N MET A 138 0.85 -10.42 -1.11
CA MET A 138 2.23 -10.08 -0.80
C MET A 138 3.03 -11.31 -0.32
N ASP A 139 2.40 -12.20 0.44
CA ASP A 139 3.02 -13.44 0.92
C ASP A 139 3.43 -14.37 -0.23
N LEU A 140 2.56 -14.51 -1.24
CA LEU A 140 2.89 -15.27 -2.46
C LEU A 140 3.98 -14.59 -3.28
N ALA A 141 4.00 -13.24 -3.28
CA ALA A 141 5.08 -12.47 -3.89
C ALA A 141 6.42 -12.72 -3.17
N PHE A 142 6.46 -12.67 -1.84
CA PHE A 142 7.66 -12.97 -1.05
C PHE A 142 8.15 -14.41 -1.27
N ASN A 143 7.25 -15.37 -1.39
CA ASN A 143 7.60 -16.74 -1.75
C ASN A 143 8.28 -16.81 -3.13
N TYR A 144 7.73 -16.12 -4.13
CA TYR A 144 8.36 -16.05 -5.46
C TYR A 144 9.76 -15.43 -5.36
N ILE A 145 9.91 -14.30 -4.63
CA ILE A 145 11.18 -13.59 -4.48
C ILE A 145 12.24 -14.44 -3.77
N SER A 146 11.82 -15.24 -2.79
CA SER A 146 12.75 -16.14 -2.07
C SER A 146 13.29 -17.25 -2.96
N LEU A 147 12.55 -17.68 -3.96
CA LEU A 147 12.95 -18.72 -4.89
C LEU A 147 13.75 -18.17 -6.08
N ASN A 148 13.29 -17.06 -6.67
CA ASN A 148 13.77 -16.56 -7.96
C ASN A 148 14.58 -15.27 -7.86
N GLY A 149 14.42 -14.48 -6.78
CA GLY A 149 14.96 -13.13 -6.67
C GLY A 149 14.19 -12.11 -7.50
N LEU A 150 14.64 -10.84 -7.44
CA LEU A 150 14.08 -9.73 -8.21
C LEU A 150 15.16 -9.01 -9.02
N CYS A 151 14.81 -8.68 -10.23
CA CYS A 151 15.54 -7.80 -11.13
C CYS A 151 15.26 -6.33 -10.82
N THR A 152 16.06 -5.43 -11.37
CA THR A 152 15.76 -3.98 -11.34
C THR A 152 14.60 -3.65 -12.28
N ASN A 153 13.88 -2.57 -11.98
CA ASN A 153 12.85 -2.03 -12.89
C ASN A 153 13.44 -1.59 -14.25
N LEU A 154 14.73 -1.24 -14.28
CA LEU A 154 15.41 -0.91 -15.54
C LEU A 154 15.55 -2.13 -16.47
N SER A 155 15.86 -3.31 -15.90
CA SER A 155 16.04 -4.55 -16.67
C SER A 155 14.73 -5.30 -16.96
N TYR A 156 13.69 -5.01 -16.16
CA TYR A 156 12.33 -5.55 -16.35
C TYR A 156 11.30 -4.44 -16.11
N PRO A 157 11.06 -3.56 -17.11
CA PRO A 157 10.27 -2.34 -16.94
C PRO A 157 8.77 -2.60 -16.68
N TYR A 158 8.14 -1.71 -15.93
CA TYR A 158 6.70 -1.73 -15.67
C TYR A 158 5.88 -1.33 -16.90
N THR A 159 4.87 -2.14 -17.25
CA THR A 159 4.01 -1.96 -18.42
C THR A 159 2.53 -1.73 -18.08
N ALA A 160 2.15 -1.87 -16.81
CA ALA A 160 0.76 -1.75 -16.33
C ALA A 160 -0.23 -2.74 -17.02
N SER A 161 0.26 -3.89 -17.44
CA SER A 161 -0.53 -4.95 -18.07
C SER A 161 0.11 -6.30 -17.83
N ASP A 162 -0.67 -7.37 -17.87
CA ASP A 162 -0.14 -8.73 -17.82
C ASP A 162 0.71 -9.02 -19.05
N GLY A 163 1.83 -9.69 -18.85
CA GLY A 163 2.76 -10.11 -19.89
C GLY A 163 3.21 -11.57 -19.74
N MET A 164 4.02 -12.02 -20.67
CA MET A 164 4.70 -13.30 -20.53
C MET A 164 5.92 -13.15 -19.65
N CYS A 165 6.13 -14.10 -18.74
CA CYS A 165 7.31 -14.13 -17.89
C CYS A 165 8.59 -14.21 -18.72
N ILE A 166 9.47 -13.23 -18.58
CA ILE A 166 10.74 -13.12 -19.30
C ILE A 166 11.87 -13.45 -18.33
N HIS A 167 12.67 -14.47 -18.65
CA HIS A 167 13.80 -14.91 -17.83
C HIS A 167 15.15 -14.32 -18.30
N SER A 168 15.14 -13.13 -18.89
CA SER A 168 16.33 -12.50 -19.49
C SER A 168 17.08 -11.53 -18.57
N CYS A 169 16.61 -11.32 -17.35
CA CYS A 169 17.27 -10.44 -16.40
C CYS A 169 17.92 -11.22 -15.24
N ASP A 170 19.06 -10.73 -14.77
CA ASP A 170 19.73 -11.28 -13.60
C ASP A 170 19.20 -10.64 -12.32
N PRO A 171 18.68 -11.42 -11.36
CA PRO A 171 18.19 -10.90 -10.09
C PRO A 171 19.30 -10.23 -9.28
N VAL A 172 19.03 -9.01 -8.80
CA VAL A 172 19.98 -8.25 -7.97
C VAL A 172 19.69 -8.39 -6.46
N VAL A 173 18.47 -8.78 -6.11
CA VAL A 173 18.03 -9.01 -4.73
C VAL A 173 17.33 -10.35 -4.61
N LYS A 174 17.60 -11.07 -3.52
CA LYS A 174 16.92 -12.31 -3.15
C LYS A 174 16.70 -12.32 -1.64
N THR A 175 15.53 -12.74 -1.21
CA THR A 175 15.20 -12.93 0.21
C THR A 175 15.40 -14.38 0.62
N LYS A 176 15.48 -14.65 1.92
CA LYS A 176 15.47 -16.03 2.44
C LYS A 176 14.05 -16.57 2.55
N ASN A 177 13.16 -15.74 3.12
CA ASN A 177 11.78 -16.08 3.43
C ASN A 177 10.99 -14.79 3.68
N TYR A 178 9.80 -14.92 4.24
CA TYR A 178 9.03 -13.82 4.81
C TYR A 178 8.50 -14.22 6.21
N SER A 179 8.03 -13.23 6.95
CA SER A 179 7.40 -13.42 8.25
C SER A 179 6.13 -12.59 8.33
N ASN A 180 5.13 -13.12 9.03
CA ASN A 180 3.90 -12.39 9.33
C ASN A 180 4.04 -11.70 10.69
N VAL A 181 3.45 -10.51 10.81
CA VAL A 181 3.23 -9.87 12.11
C VAL A 181 1.95 -10.44 12.72
N GLU A 182 1.85 -10.45 14.03
CA GLU A 182 0.61 -10.86 14.72
C GLU A 182 -0.57 -10.02 14.23
N GLN A 183 -1.60 -10.72 13.77
CA GLN A 183 -2.80 -10.11 13.20
C GLN A 183 -3.64 -9.45 14.30
N TYR A 184 -4.37 -8.39 13.92
CA TYR A 184 -5.22 -7.63 14.83
C TYR A 184 -4.46 -7.06 16.03
N ASN A 185 -3.17 -6.73 15.85
CA ASN A 185 -2.31 -6.22 16.91
C ASN A 185 -1.45 -5.05 16.41
N GLU A 186 -1.96 -3.82 16.57
CA GLU A 186 -1.24 -2.60 16.18
C GLU A 186 0.06 -2.41 16.99
N LYS A 187 0.17 -2.96 18.20
CA LYS A 187 1.41 -2.88 19.02
C LYS A 187 2.52 -3.73 18.41
N GLU A 188 2.21 -4.95 17.96
CA GLU A 188 3.19 -5.79 17.26
C GLU A 188 3.52 -5.22 15.88
N LEU A 189 2.54 -4.64 15.18
CA LEU A 189 2.77 -3.92 13.93
C LEU A 189 3.73 -2.73 14.13
N MET A 190 3.56 -1.96 15.20
CA MET A 190 4.46 -0.87 15.58
C MET A 190 5.88 -1.38 15.84
N LYS A 191 6.05 -2.45 16.62
CA LYS A 191 7.36 -3.08 16.85
C LYS A 191 8.01 -3.58 15.55
N ALA A 192 7.22 -4.16 14.65
CA ALA A 192 7.73 -4.65 13.38
C ALA A 192 8.23 -3.50 12.49
N VAL A 193 7.46 -2.40 12.36
CA VAL A 193 7.86 -1.28 11.50
C VAL A 193 9.05 -0.49 12.05
N THR A 194 9.37 -0.59 13.35
CA THR A 194 10.63 -0.02 13.88
C THR A 194 11.87 -0.69 13.31
N LYS A 195 11.75 -1.92 12.80
CA LYS A 195 12.87 -2.70 12.26
C LYS A 195 13.00 -2.55 10.74
N GLN A 196 11.89 -2.51 10.04
CA GLN A 196 11.80 -2.33 8.57
C GLN A 196 10.38 -2.01 8.15
N PRO A 197 10.15 -1.45 6.94
CA PRO A 197 8.82 -1.31 6.35
C PRO A 197 8.09 -2.63 6.17
N ILE A 198 6.77 -2.59 6.35
CA ILE A 198 5.89 -3.76 6.41
C ILE A 198 4.86 -3.68 5.27
N SER A 199 4.70 -4.75 4.52
CA SER A 199 3.59 -4.91 3.58
C SER A 199 2.29 -5.11 4.35
N VAL A 200 1.28 -4.30 4.05
CA VAL A 200 -0.04 -4.39 4.68
C VAL A 200 -1.13 -4.32 3.62
N ALA A 201 -2.30 -4.85 3.93
CA ALA A 201 -3.49 -4.66 3.10
C ALA A 201 -4.51 -3.82 3.86
N ILE A 202 -5.25 -3.00 3.12
CA ILE A 202 -6.27 -2.10 3.65
C ILE A 202 -7.53 -2.14 2.79
N GLN A 203 -8.63 -1.60 3.30
CA GLN A 203 -9.79 -1.25 2.50
C GLN A 203 -9.61 0.18 1.96
N ALA A 204 -9.50 0.33 0.64
CA ALA A 204 -9.23 1.60 -0.03
C ALA A 204 -10.34 2.05 -0.99
N ASN A 205 -11.43 1.27 -1.12
CA ASN A 205 -12.53 1.55 -2.04
C ASN A 205 -13.49 2.64 -1.57
N LYS A 206 -13.25 3.25 -0.42
CA LYS A 206 -14.08 4.35 0.07
C LYS A 206 -13.77 5.66 -0.65
N ARG A 207 -14.83 6.42 -0.95
CA ARG A 207 -14.73 7.70 -1.63
C ARG A 207 -13.82 8.69 -0.89
N SER A 208 -13.90 8.73 0.44
CA SER A 208 -13.05 9.55 1.29
C SER A 208 -11.56 9.18 1.15
N PHE A 209 -11.24 7.87 1.08
CA PHE A 209 -9.87 7.40 0.87
C PHE A 209 -9.35 7.78 -0.52
N GLN A 210 -10.16 7.55 -1.55
CA GLN A 210 -9.81 7.88 -2.94
C GLN A 210 -9.49 9.37 -3.14
N LEU A 211 -10.24 10.23 -2.47
CA LEU A 211 -10.12 11.70 -2.55
C LEU A 211 -9.22 12.29 -1.45
N TYR A 212 -8.55 11.44 -0.63
CA TYR A 212 -7.67 11.93 0.42
C TYR A 212 -6.57 12.83 -0.13
N LYS A 213 -6.37 13.97 0.55
CA LYS A 213 -5.31 14.95 0.20
C LYS A 213 -4.25 15.10 1.28
N SER A 214 -4.64 15.28 2.52
CA SER A 214 -3.69 15.52 3.62
C SER A 214 -4.34 15.36 5.00
N GLY A 215 -3.52 15.27 6.03
CA GLY A 215 -3.93 15.15 7.43
C GLY A 215 -3.99 13.71 7.92
N VAL A 216 -4.50 13.49 9.14
CA VAL A 216 -4.65 12.14 9.70
C VAL A 216 -6.02 11.60 9.32
N TYR A 217 -6.04 10.63 8.41
CA TYR A 217 -7.27 9.99 7.93
C TYR A 217 -7.90 9.12 9.03
N SER A 218 -9.09 9.49 9.45
CA SER A 218 -9.82 8.91 10.58
C SER A 218 -11.28 8.61 10.25
N ASP A 219 -11.55 8.09 9.04
CA ASP A 219 -12.90 7.78 8.60
C ASP A 219 -13.40 6.47 9.25
N PRO A 220 -14.43 6.52 10.14
CA PRO A 220 -14.98 5.33 10.79
C PRO A 220 -15.65 4.36 9.80
N ASP A 221 -16.05 4.85 8.61
CA ASP A 221 -16.69 4.04 7.56
C ASP A 221 -15.67 3.39 6.62
N CYS A 222 -14.36 3.51 6.89
CA CYS A 222 -13.33 2.89 6.04
C CYS A 222 -13.55 1.39 5.88
N GLY A 223 -13.84 0.71 6.99
CA GLY A 223 -14.13 -0.73 7.01
C GLY A 223 -12.89 -1.62 6.92
N THR A 224 -13.12 -2.94 6.74
CA THR A 224 -12.08 -3.98 6.85
C THR A 224 -12.14 -5.00 5.71
N GLN A 225 -12.86 -4.70 4.62
CA GLN A 225 -12.88 -5.53 3.41
C GLN A 225 -11.65 -5.19 2.58
N LEU A 226 -10.55 -5.89 2.85
CA LEU A 226 -9.25 -5.62 2.23
C LEU A 226 -9.31 -5.75 0.71
N ASP A 227 -8.92 -4.69 0.01
CA ASP A 227 -8.94 -4.59 -1.44
C ASP A 227 -7.67 -3.94 -2.03
N HIS A 228 -6.71 -3.52 -1.18
CA HIS A 228 -5.54 -2.78 -1.63
C HIS A 228 -4.28 -3.10 -0.81
N GLY A 229 -3.20 -3.49 -1.49
CA GLY A 229 -1.88 -3.70 -0.88
C GLY A 229 -1.05 -2.42 -0.87
N VAL A 230 -0.52 -2.02 0.29
CA VAL A 230 0.29 -0.81 0.49
C VAL A 230 1.50 -1.09 1.39
N LEU A 231 2.39 -0.11 1.55
CA LEU A 231 3.58 -0.25 2.37
C LEU A 231 3.54 0.66 3.59
N LEU A 232 3.51 0.08 4.78
CA LEU A 232 3.69 0.79 6.03
C LEU A 232 5.18 1.15 6.21
N VAL A 233 5.50 2.46 6.28
CA VAL A 233 6.88 2.96 6.32
C VAL A 233 7.22 3.70 7.61
N GLY A 234 6.28 3.78 8.54
CA GLY A 234 6.53 4.44 9.82
C GLY A 234 5.26 4.78 10.57
N TYR A 235 5.44 5.55 11.63
CA TYR A 235 4.36 6.10 12.46
C TYR A 235 4.84 7.38 13.15
N GLY A 236 3.90 8.17 13.62
CA GLY A 236 4.17 9.40 14.33
C GLY A 236 2.97 9.89 15.12
N TYR A 237 3.08 11.14 15.54
CA TYR A 237 2.07 11.85 16.31
C TYR A 237 1.86 13.25 15.73
N ASP A 238 0.62 13.67 15.58
CA ASP A 238 0.23 15.00 15.11
C ASP A 238 -0.17 15.85 16.30
N ASP A 239 0.69 16.79 16.70
CA ASP A 239 0.50 17.67 17.85
C ASP A 239 -0.71 18.59 17.72
N TRP A 240 -1.12 18.93 16.50
CA TRP A 240 -2.23 19.84 16.26
C TRP A 240 -3.58 19.18 16.51
N TYR A 241 -3.72 17.92 16.08
CA TYR A 241 -4.96 17.17 16.24
C TYR A 241 -4.95 16.25 17.46
N ASP A 242 -3.81 16.10 18.17
CA ASP A 242 -3.61 15.16 19.28
C ASP A 242 -3.89 13.71 18.84
N LEU A 243 -3.31 13.31 17.69
CA LEU A 243 -3.58 12.03 17.05
C LEU A 243 -2.30 11.25 16.72
N GLU A 244 -2.29 9.98 17.06
CA GLU A 244 -1.29 9.02 16.59
C GLU A 244 -1.62 8.54 15.19
N TYR A 245 -0.60 8.33 14.34
CA TYR A 245 -0.83 7.89 12.95
C TYR A 245 0.22 6.91 12.44
N TRP A 246 -0.19 6.12 11.46
CA TRP A 246 0.66 5.35 10.57
C TRP A 246 1.06 6.17 9.35
N ILE A 247 2.29 5.99 8.84
CA ILE A 247 2.75 6.55 7.57
C ILE A 247 2.72 5.42 6.53
N VAL A 248 1.86 5.55 5.54
CA VAL A 248 1.64 4.52 4.52
C VAL A 248 1.97 5.06 3.14
N LYS A 249 2.86 4.36 2.42
CA LYS A 249 3.20 4.62 1.03
C LYS A 249 2.20 3.93 0.12
N ASN A 250 1.56 4.70 -0.76
CA ASN A 250 0.63 4.20 -1.77
C ASN A 250 1.35 4.02 -3.12
N SER A 251 0.66 3.41 -4.09
CA SER A 251 1.12 3.17 -5.46
C SER A 251 0.23 3.84 -6.51
N TRP A 252 -0.30 5.03 -6.20
CA TRP A 252 -1.16 5.82 -7.10
C TRP A 252 -0.50 7.11 -7.60
N GLY A 253 0.85 7.17 -7.56
CA GLY A 253 1.63 8.33 -7.97
C GLY A 253 1.70 9.42 -6.90
N GLU A 254 2.63 10.36 -7.10
CA GLU A 254 2.92 11.44 -6.13
C GLU A 254 1.81 12.52 -6.05
N SER A 255 0.93 12.61 -7.05
CA SER A 255 -0.18 13.57 -7.06
C SER A 255 -1.29 13.22 -6.08
N TRP A 256 -1.41 11.94 -5.67
CA TRP A 256 -2.37 11.49 -4.67
C TRP A 256 -1.86 11.73 -3.26
N GLY A 257 -2.76 12.14 -2.36
CA GLY A 257 -2.48 12.30 -0.94
C GLY A 257 -1.33 13.26 -0.63
N GLU A 258 -0.54 12.92 0.37
CA GLU A 258 0.65 13.66 0.81
C GLU A 258 1.89 13.20 0.01
N ASN A 259 2.02 13.63 -1.24
CA ASN A 259 3.08 13.21 -2.18
C ASN A 259 3.13 11.68 -2.37
N GLY A 260 1.96 11.05 -2.51
CA GLY A 260 1.81 9.60 -2.67
C GLY A 260 1.72 8.81 -1.36
N TYR A 261 1.68 9.49 -0.22
CA TYR A 261 1.53 8.90 1.10
C TYR A 261 0.19 9.27 1.74
N ILE A 262 -0.22 8.49 2.73
CA ILE A 262 -1.35 8.77 3.62
C ILE A 262 -0.93 8.57 5.06
N ARG A 263 -1.46 9.40 5.96
CA ARG A 263 -1.40 9.18 7.40
C ARG A 263 -2.72 8.59 7.85
N LEU A 264 -2.73 7.33 8.30
CA LEU A 264 -3.91 6.65 8.84
C LEU A 264 -3.91 6.74 10.36
N LEU A 265 -5.07 7.00 10.97
CA LEU A 265 -5.21 7.01 12.43
C LEU A 265 -4.73 5.67 13.01
N ARG A 266 -4.00 5.74 14.14
CA ARG A 266 -3.43 4.58 14.84
C ARG A 266 -4.05 4.45 16.25
N ASN A 267 -4.05 3.22 16.77
CA ASN A 267 -4.56 2.90 18.11
C ASN A 267 -6.06 3.20 18.26
N ILE A 268 -6.85 2.85 17.27
CA ILE A 268 -8.31 2.87 17.36
C ILE A 268 -8.82 1.67 18.17
N ASP A 269 -10.08 1.73 18.62
CA ASP A 269 -10.68 0.64 19.43
C ASP A 269 -10.85 -0.67 18.65
N ASP A 270 -10.91 -0.63 17.31
CA ASP A 270 -10.98 -1.83 16.47
C ASP A 270 -9.59 -2.47 16.33
N PRO A 271 -9.39 -3.73 16.77
CA PRO A 271 -8.10 -4.43 16.65
C PRO A 271 -7.60 -4.58 15.21
N ALA A 272 -8.48 -4.51 14.21
CA ALA A 272 -8.12 -4.51 12.80
C ALA A 272 -7.32 -3.25 12.39
N GLY A 273 -7.39 -2.19 13.19
CA GLY A 273 -6.82 -0.87 12.90
C GLY A 273 -7.57 -0.14 11.79
N GLN A 274 -7.27 1.14 11.60
CA GLN A 274 -7.91 1.97 10.58
C GLN A 274 -7.80 1.33 9.20
N CYS A 275 -8.94 1.15 8.52
CA CYS A 275 -9.05 0.49 7.22
C CYS A 275 -8.57 -0.98 7.20
N GLY A 276 -8.43 -1.64 8.35
CA GLY A 276 -7.98 -3.03 8.42
C GLY A 276 -6.46 -3.22 8.34
N ILE A 277 -5.66 -2.19 8.57
CA ILE A 277 -4.20 -2.20 8.41
C ILE A 277 -3.48 -3.30 9.20
N ALA A 278 -4.04 -3.73 10.34
CA ALA A 278 -3.44 -4.74 11.21
C ALA A 278 -3.92 -6.17 10.91
N ILE A 279 -4.70 -6.40 9.84
CA ILE A 279 -5.28 -7.73 9.58
C ILE A 279 -4.25 -8.71 9.00
N ILE A 280 -3.46 -8.33 8.00
CA ILE A 280 -2.52 -9.24 7.32
C ILE A 280 -1.16 -8.58 7.05
N PRO A 281 -0.46 -8.10 8.08
CA PRO A 281 0.85 -7.50 7.88
C PRO A 281 1.93 -8.57 7.72
N SER A 282 2.83 -8.40 6.73
CA SER A 282 3.96 -9.30 6.48
C SER A 282 5.20 -8.56 5.96
N TYR A 283 6.37 -9.18 6.06
CA TYR A 283 7.63 -8.58 5.66
C TYR A 283 8.66 -9.61 5.19
N PRO A 284 9.58 -9.22 4.26
CA PRO A 284 10.63 -10.11 3.78
C PRO A 284 11.74 -10.30 4.84
N VAL A 285 12.32 -11.50 4.89
CA VAL A 285 13.49 -11.82 5.70
C VAL A 285 14.71 -12.00 4.80
N LEU A 286 15.79 -11.21 5.04
CA LEU A 286 17.05 -11.21 4.28
C LEU A 286 18.14 -12.09 4.94
#